data_cbf9020b2be76380f4bea1c616c9304a
#
_entry.id   cbf9020b2be76380f4bea1c616c9304a
#
_cell.length_a   1.000
_cell.length_b   1.000
_cell.length_c   1.000
_cell.angle_alpha   90.00
_cell.angle_beta   90.00
_cell.angle_gamma   90.00
#
_symmetry.space_group_name_H-M   'P 1'
#
loop_
_entity.id
_entity.type
_entity.pdbx_description
1 polymer ?
#
loop_
_entity_poly.entity_id
_entity_poly.type
_entity_poly.pdbx_seq_one_letter_code
_entity_poly.pdbx_strand_id
1 'polypeptide(L)'
;MPTTTVNPTRMELTRLKARLRTAQRGHKLLKDKRDELMKQFMDVVREDRALREKVEQALTRAYGSFTVASALMSPEMLEQALLCPRQSVSLDISSENVMSVEVPRYEFKLASED
;
A
#
# COMPACT_ATOMS: atom_id res chain seq x y z
N MET A 1 36.69 14.49 15.37
CA MET A 1 36.54 13.56 14.25
C MET A 1 37.49 12.39 14.43
N PRO A 2 37.06 11.15 14.41
CA PRO A 2 38.00 10.05 14.47
C PRO A 2 38.83 10.05 13.19
N THR A 3 40.08 10.42 13.33
CA THR A 3 41.09 10.29 12.28
C THR A 3 41.35 8.80 12.09
N THR A 4 40.80 8.21 11.03
CA THR A 4 41.16 6.87 10.58
C THR A 4 42.67 6.90 10.30
N THR A 5 43.47 6.18 11.10
CA THR A 5 44.87 5.96 10.86
C THR A 5 45.04 5.18 9.55
N VAL A 6 45.37 5.90 8.49
CA VAL A 6 45.61 5.34 7.17
C VAL A 6 47.11 5.22 6.94
N ASN A 7 47.56 4.04 6.50
CA ASN A 7 48.94 3.82 6.13
C ASN A 7 49.24 4.56 4.81
N PRO A 8 50.17 5.56 4.76
CA PRO A 8 50.36 6.39 3.57
C PRO A 8 51.17 5.64 2.50
N THR A 9 50.66 4.57 1.96
CA THR A 9 51.28 3.80 0.88
C THR A 9 50.51 3.97 -0.41
N ARG A 10 51.18 3.80 -1.55
CA ARG A 10 50.55 3.89 -2.88
C ARG A 10 49.50 2.81 -3.08
N MET A 11 49.71 1.61 -2.52
CA MET A 11 48.74 0.52 -2.56
C MET A 11 47.49 0.86 -1.79
N GLU A 12 47.61 1.47 -0.63
CA GLU A 12 46.48 1.88 0.21
C GLU A 12 45.66 3.00 -0.46
N LEU A 13 46.32 3.93 -1.14
CA LEU A 13 45.65 4.96 -1.93
C LEU A 13 44.81 4.37 -3.05
N THR A 14 45.36 3.39 -3.78
CA THR A 14 44.64 2.69 -4.86
C THR A 14 43.45 1.93 -4.32
N ARG A 15 43.61 1.26 -3.19
CA ARG A 15 42.52 0.54 -2.50
C ARG A 15 41.42 1.47 -2.05
N LEU A 16 41.77 2.61 -1.44
CA LEU A 16 40.79 3.60 -1.00
C LEU A 16 40.05 4.25 -2.18
N LYS A 17 40.73 4.51 -3.29
CA LYS A 17 40.06 5.01 -4.51
C LYS A 17 39.07 3.99 -5.08
N ALA A 18 39.41 2.70 -5.07
CA ALA A 18 38.47 1.65 -5.48
C ALA A 18 37.25 1.57 -4.55
N ARG A 19 37.46 1.62 -3.24
CA ARG A 19 36.37 1.68 -2.25
C ARG A 19 35.47 2.89 -2.44
N LEU A 20 36.06 4.04 -2.70
CA LEU A 20 35.30 5.28 -2.94
C LEU A 20 34.38 5.14 -4.17
N ARG A 21 34.91 4.60 -5.28
CA ARG A 21 34.09 4.37 -6.49
C ARG A 21 32.94 3.41 -6.21
N THR A 22 33.19 2.34 -5.48
CA THR A 22 32.16 1.38 -5.09
C THR A 22 31.10 2.02 -4.20
N ALA A 23 31.51 2.81 -3.23
CA ALA A 23 30.62 3.56 -2.34
C ALA A 23 29.75 4.57 -3.11
N GLN A 24 30.34 5.29 -4.05
CA GLN A 24 29.62 6.25 -4.89
C GLN A 24 28.58 5.56 -5.79
N ARG A 25 28.93 4.42 -6.40
CA ARG A 25 27.99 3.60 -7.18
C ARG A 25 26.86 3.06 -6.32
N GLY A 26 27.18 2.51 -5.17
CA GLY A 26 26.21 2.01 -4.20
C GLY A 26 25.24 3.09 -3.72
N HIS A 27 25.76 4.26 -3.41
CA HIS A 27 24.96 5.42 -3.02
C HIS A 27 23.99 5.85 -4.13
N LYS A 28 24.48 5.93 -5.37
CA LYS A 28 23.63 6.27 -6.53
C LYS A 28 22.53 5.24 -6.74
N LEU A 29 22.86 3.94 -6.69
CA LEU A 29 21.87 2.87 -6.85
C LEU A 29 20.79 2.90 -5.76
N LEU A 30 21.19 3.11 -4.51
CA LEU A 30 20.25 3.24 -3.39
C LEU A 30 19.36 4.48 -3.52
N LYS A 31 19.93 5.59 -3.98
CA LYS A 31 19.18 6.81 -4.23
C LYS A 31 18.15 6.61 -5.34
N ASP A 32 18.55 6.01 -6.46
CA ASP A 32 17.66 5.72 -7.59
C ASP A 32 16.53 4.77 -7.17
N LYS A 33 16.85 3.74 -6.38
CA LYS A 33 15.85 2.81 -5.82
C LYS A 33 14.86 3.53 -4.89
N ARG A 34 15.35 4.39 -4.00
CA ARG A 34 14.50 5.19 -3.12
C ARG A 34 13.57 6.10 -3.91
N ASP A 35 14.08 6.77 -4.93
CA ASP A 35 13.30 7.71 -5.74
C ASP A 35 12.22 6.97 -6.53
N GLU A 36 12.50 5.77 -7.05
CA GLU A 36 11.50 4.92 -7.72
C GLU A 36 10.42 4.41 -6.74
N LEU A 37 10.82 3.95 -5.56
CA LEU A 37 9.87 3.55 -4.51
C LEU A 37 8.98 4.71 -4.06
N MET A 38 9.53 5.90 -3.93
CA MET A 38 8.77 7.10 -3.59
C MET A 38 7.75 7.45 -4.66
N LYS A 39 8.10 7.32 -5.93
CA LYS A 39 7.19 7.52 -7.05
C LYS A 39 6.02 6.53 -7.01
N GLN A 40 6.31 5.25 -6.82
CA GLN A 40 5.27 4.22 -6.68
C GLN A 40 4.38 4.46 -5.47
N PHE A 41 4.96 4.86 -4.34
CA PHE A 41 4.21 5.23 -3.14
C PHE A 41 3.24 6.40 -3.40
N MET A 42 3.68 7.43 -4.09
CA MET A 42 2.84 8.57 -4.41
C MET A 42 1.68 8.19 -5.36
N ASP A 43 1.91 7.27 -6.29
CA ASP A 43 0.86 6.76 -7.17
C ASP A 43 -0.20 5.98 -6.37
N VAL A 44 0.23 5.13 -5.45
CA VAL A 44 -0.66 4.40 -4.53
C VAL A 44 -1.46 5.35 -3.62
N VAL A 45 -0.84 6.40 -3.11
CA VAL A 45 -1.52 7.42 -2.29
C VAL A 45 -2.62 8.13 -3.07
N ARG A 46 -2.38 8.46 -4.34
CA ARG A 46 -3.41 9.08 -5.19
C ARG A 46 -4.58 8.12 -5.45
N GLU A 47 -4.30 6.86 -5.70
CA GLU A 47 -5.31 5.82 -5.89
C GLU A 47 -6.13 5.61 -4.61
N ASP A 48 -5.47 5.50 -3.46
CA ASP A 48 -6.12 5.37 -2.15
C ASP A 48 -7.08 6.54 -1.89
N ARG A 49 -6.65 7.76 -2.13
CA ARG A 49 -7.50 8.95 -1.98
C ARG A 49 -8.73 8.90 -2.87
N ALA A 50 -8.56 8.53 -4.13
CA ALA A 50 -9.68 8.42 -5.08
C ALA A 50 -10.66 7.31 -4.68
N LEU A 51 -10.15 6.18 -4.20
CA LEU A 51 -10.98 5.06 -3.72
C LEU A 51 -11.73 5.43 -2.44
N ARG A 52 -11.09 6.11 -1.49
CA ARG A 52 -11.74 6.59 -0.26
C ARG A 52 -12.91 7.53 -0.57
N GLU A 53 -12.72 8.46 -1.48
CA GLU A 53 -13.80 9.37 -1.89
C GLU A 53 -14.99 8.60 -2.49
N LYS A 54 -14.73 7.61 -3.35
CA LYS A 54 -15.79 6.75 -3.91
C LYS A 54 -16.51 5.95 -2.82
N VAL A 55 -15.77 5.40 -1.86
CA VAL A 55 -16.34 4.66 -0.73
C VAL A 55 -17.21 5.55 0.13
N GLU A 56 -16.77 6.76 0.46
CA GLU A 56 -17.55 7.74 1.24
C GLU A 56 -18.86 8.10 0.53
N GLN A 57 -18.81 8.35 -0.76
CA GLN A 57 -20.02 8.62 -1.56
C GLN A 57 -20.98 7.42 -1.60
N ALA A 58 -20.45 6.21 -1.75
CA ALA A 58 -21.24 4.99 -1.76
C ALA A 58 -21.90 4.72 -0.39
N LEU A 59 -21.16 4.89 0.70
CA LEU A 59 -21.65 4.75 2.06
C LEU A 59 -22.72 5.81 2.39
N THR A 60 -22.53 7.03 1.97
CA THR A 60 -23.54 8.10 2.17
C THR A 60 -24.87 7.74 1.50
N ARG A 61 -24.83 7.20 0.27
CA ARG A 61 -26.03 6.71 -0.42
C ARG A 61 -26.67 5.52 0.30
N ALA A 62 -25.84 4.56 0.73
CA ALA A 62 -26.30 3.37 1.42
C ALA A 62 -26.97 3.72 2.76
N TYR A 63 -26.36 4.60 3.56
CA TYR A 63 -26.96 5.08 4.81
C TYR A 63 -28.24 5.88 4.59
N GLY A 64 -28.29 6.70 3.54
CA GLY A 64 -29.50 7.39 3.15
C GLY A 64 -30.64 6.42 2.82
N SER A 65 -30.38 5.39 2.04
CA SER A 65 -31.33 4.33 1.72
C SER A 65 -31.79 3.55 2.96
N PHE A 66 -30.86 3.24 3.86
CA PHE A 66 -31.14 2.57 5.12
C PHE A 66 -32.05 3.45 6.03
N THR A 67 -31.78 4.73 6.11
CA THR A 67 -32.61 5.68 6.89
C THR A 67 -34.03 5.72 6.39
N VAL A 68 -34.24 5.76 5.06
CA VAL A 68 -35.58 5.72 4.45
C VAL A 68 -36.26 4.37 4.73
N ALA A 69 -35.56 3.26 4.58
CA ALA A 69 -36.11 1.94 4.88
C ALA A 69 -36.53 1.82 6.36
N SER A 70 -35.69 2.32 7.29
CA SER A 70 -35.99 2.32 8.73
C SER A 70 -37.22 3.16 9.09
N ALA A 71 -37.54 4.17 8.30
CA ALA A 71 -38.71 5.00 8.51
C ALA A 71 -40.02 4.35 7.99
N LEU A 72 -39.89 3.45 7.00
CA LEU A 72 -41.03 2.82 6.35
C LEU A 72 -41.34 1.39 6.83
N MET A 73 -40.35 0.73 7.45
CA MET A 73 -40.44 -0.67 7.90
C MET A 73 -40.45 -0.75 9.41
N SER A 74 -41.11 -1.77 9.97
CA SER A 74 -40.94 -2.07 11.39
C SER A 74 -39.51 -2.60 11.67
N PRO A 75 -39.01 -2.44 12.91
CA PRO A 75 -37.70 -2.97 13.29
C PRO A 75 -37.54 -4.48 12.99
N GLU A 76 -38.59 -5.25 13.23
CA GLU A 76 -38.61 -6.71 12.99
C GLU A 76 -38.49 -7.05 11.51
N MET A 77 -39.21 -6.33 10.66
CA MET A 77 -39.15 -6.52 9.19
C MET A 77 -37.77 -6.13 8.65
N LEU A 78 -37.20 -5.06 9.19
CA LEU A 78 -35.84 -4.61 8.80
C LEU A 78 -34.78 -5.63 9.20
N GLU A 79 -34.87 -6.17 10.42
CA GLU A 79 -33.98 -7.21 10.90
C GLU A 79 -34.07 -8.48 10.04
N GLN A 80 -35.26 -8.94 9.71
CA GLN A 80 -35.48 -10.08 8.82
C GLN A 80 -34.88 -9.86 7.43
N ALA A 81 -35.07 -8.66 6.88
CA ALA A 81 -34.52 -8.31 5.55
C ALA A 81 -33.02 -8.32 5.50
N LEU A 82 -32.32 -8.02 6.63
CA LEU A 82 -30.88 -7.95 6.71
C LEU A 82 -30.20 -9.26 7.17
N LEU A 83 -30.98 -10.24 7.66
CA LEU A 83 -30.45 -11.52 8.16
C LEU A 83 -29.74 -12.36 7.08
N CYS A 84 -30.19 -12.30 5.84
CA CYS A 84 -29.62 -13.07 4.74
C CYS A 84 -29.16 -12.13 3.63
N PRO A 85 -27.89 -11.71 3.66
CA PRO A 85 -27.36 -10.89 2.58
C PRO A 85 -27.26 -11.71 1.29
N ARG A 86 -27.70 -11.14 0.17
CA ARG A 86 -27.61 -11.79 -1.15
C ARG A 86 -26.21 -11.82 -1.73
N GLN A 87 -25.32 -10.99 -1.21
CA GLN A 87 -23.94 -10.91 -1.67
C GLN A 87 -22.99 -11.02 -0.49
N SER A 88 -21.93 -11.76 -0.69
CA SER A 88 -20.82 -11.83 0.26
C SER A 88 -19.54 -11.42 -0.44
N VAL A 89 -18.67 -10.74 0.30
CA VAL A 89 -17.35 -10.34 -0.18
C VAL A 89 -16.32 -11.04 0.70
N SER A 90 -15.42 -11.79 0.07
CA SER A 90 -14.26 -12.36 0.72
C SER A 90 -13.00 -11.65 0.26
N LEU A 91 -12.05 -11.50 1.16
CA LEU A 91 -10.77 -10.85 0.92
C LEU A 91 -9.64 -11.87 1.11
N ASP A 92 -8.88 -12.11 0.05
CA ASP A 92 -7.64 -12.88 0.10
C ASP A 92 -6.45 -11.91 0.17
N ILE A 93 -5.61 -12.09 1.17
CA ILE A 93 -4.43 -11.27 1.38
C ILE A 93 -3.20 -12.11 1.08
N SER A 94 -2.42 -11.70 0.09
CA SER A 94 -1.12 -12.28 -0.24
C SER A 94 -0.03 -11.22 -0.11
N SER A 95 1.23 -11.63 -0.18
CA SER A 95 2.35 -10.68 -0.22
C SER A 95 3.00 -10.68 -1.59
N GLU A 96 3.43 -9.52 -2.03
CA GLU A 96 4.16 -9.29 -3.27
C GLU A 96 5.46 -8.56 -2.94
N ASN A 97 6.53 -8.94 -3.64
CA ASN A 97 7.81 -8.25 -3.50
C ASN A 97 7.93 -7.15 -4.55
N VAL A 98 8.08 -5.91 -4.08
CA VAL A 98 8.34 -4.74 -4.92
C VAL A 98 9.69 -4.16 -4.55
N MET A 99 10.68 -4.31 -5.41
CA MET A 99 12.04 -3.81 -5.21
C MET A 99 12.65 -4.20 -3.85
N SER A 100 12.52 -5.46 -3.45
CA SER A 100 12.94 -6.03 -2.16
C SER A 100 12.14 -5.57 -0.95
N VAL A 101 11.00 -4.95 -1.14
CA VAL A 101 10.04 -4.61 -0.08
C VAL A 101 8.81 -5.50 -0.23
N GLU A 102 8.44 -6.21 0.84
CA GLU A 102 7.21 -6.98 0.86
C GLU A 102 6.02 -6.06 1.10
N VAL A 103 5.09 -6.08 0.15
CA VAL A 103 3.85 -5.31 0.22
C VAL A 103 2.66 -6.25 0.19
N PRO A 104 1.58 -5.96 0.92
CA PRO A 104 0.37 -6.76 0.87
C PRO A 104 -0.34 -6.57 -0.48
N ARG A 105 -0.82 -7.68 -1.05
CA ARG A 105 -1.68 -7.70 -2.21
C ARG A 105 -3.06 -8.19 -1.80
N TYR A 106 -4.07 -7.44 -2.17
CA TYR A 106 -5.46 -7.73 -1.85
C TYR A 106 -6.22 -8.19 -3.07
N GLU A 107 -6.85 -9.36 -2.98
CA GLU A 107 -7.79 -9.86 -3.98
C GLU A 107 -9.14 -10.05 -3.33
N PHE A 108 -10.20 -9.49 -3.90
CA PHE A 108 -11.55 -9.66 -3.42
C PHE A 108 -12.36 -10.51 -4.37
N LYS A 109 -13.20 -11.36 -3.79
CA LYS A 109 -14.14 -12.19 -4.51
C LYS A 109 -15.54 -11.83 -4.07
N LEU A 110 -16.39 -11.57 -5.04
CA LEU A 110 -17.80 -11.32 -4.83
C LEU A 110 -18.57 -12.62 -5.12
N ALA A 111 -19.26 -13.15 -4.12
CA ALA A 111 -20.22 -14.24 -4.29
C ALA A 111 -21.63 -13.66 -4.23
N SER A 112 -22.43 -13.87 -5.27
CA SER A 112 -23.86 -13.60 -5.28
C SER A 112 -24.60 -14.92 -5.29
N GLU A 113 -25.57 -15.08 -4.40
CA GLU A 113 -26.58 -16.10 -4.57
C GLU A 113 -27.64 -15.56 -5.55
N ASP A 114 -27.75 -16.20 -6.70
CA ASP A 114 -28.81 -15.94 -7.68
C ASP A 114 -30.18 -16.39 -7.14
#